data_80348861b8bc32e869e2518140990558
#
_entry.id   80348861b8bc32e869e2518140990558
#
_cell.length_a   1.000
_cell.length_b   1.000
_cell.length_c   1.000
_cell.angle_alpha   90.00
_cell.angle_beta   90.00
_cell.angle_gamma   90.00
#
_symmetry.space_group_name_H-M   'P 1'
#
loop_
_entity.id
_entity.type
_entity.pdbx_description
1 polymer ?
#
loop_
_entity_poly.entity_id
_entity_poly.type
_entity_poly.pdbx_seq_one_letter_code
_entity_poly.pdbx_strand_id
1 'polypeptide(L)'
;FRHFFTIELKVTRGNSVRLSPHQIAFHKLHPKNSFIMVQHRGSRSVKLYEGAQIMELVAWGLKLEPLCLELDACVYHLDQLGA
;
A
#
# COMPACT_ATOMS: atom_id res chain seq x y z
N PHE A 1 -19.46 10.02 -11.31
CA PHE A 1 -18.32 9.28 -11.85
C PHE A 1 -17.43 8.76 -10.74
N ARG A 2 -16.79 7.63 -10.95
CA ARG A 2 -15.96 6.99 -9.94
C ARG A 2 -14.59 6.65 -10.48
N HIS A 3 -13.62 6.74 -9.59
CA HIS A 3 -12.28 6.30 -9.89
C HIS A 3 -12.15 4.81 -9.59
N PHE A 4 -11.53 4.10 -10.50
CA PHE A 4 -11.14 2.71 -10.23
C PHE A 4 -9.74 2.69 -9.65
N PHE A 5 -9.57 1.89 -8.62
CA PHE A 5 -8.24 1.64 -8.08
C PHE A 5 -8.17 0.20 -7.58
N THR A 6 -6.96 -0.29 -7.42
CA THR A 6 -6.73 -1.63 -6.92
C THR A 6 -5.98 -1.55 -5.61
N ILE A 7 -6.22 -2.52 -4.74
CA ILE A 7 -5.53 -2.63 -3.46
C ILE A 7 -4.91 -4.01 -3.37
N GLU A 8 -3.60 -4.05 -3.17
CA GLU A 8 -2.87 -5.27 -2.88
C GLU A 8 -2.76 -5.40 -1.37
N LEU A 9 -3.22 -6.52 -0.81
CA LEU A 9 -3.15 -6.75 0.63
C LEU A 9 -1.94 -7.59 0.95
N LYS A 10 -1.14 -7.15 1.90
CA LYS A 10 0.05 -7.86 2.37
C LYS A 10 0.06 -7.94 3.88
N VAL A 11 0.59 -9.04 4.40
CA VAL A 11 0.78 -9.23 5.83
C VAL A 11 2.26 -9.55 6.04
N THR A 12 2.90 -8.83 6.94
CA THR A 12 4.32 -9.04 7.22
C THR A 12 4.55 -9.32 8.70
N ARG A 13 5.65 -10.00 9.00
CA ARG A 13 6.08 -10.20 10.39
C ARG A 13 7.11 -9.17 10.81
N GLY A 14 7.94 -8.76 9.88
CA GLY A 14 8.97 -7.72 10.09
C GLY A 14 8.68 -6.51 9.24
N ASN A 15 9.70 -5.72 8.96
CA ASN A 15 9.55 -4.50 8.19
C ASN A 15 9.66 -4.71 6.68
N SER A 16 10.15 -5.85 6.22
CA SER A 16 10.29 -6.11 4.80
C SER A 16 8.95 -6.41 4.15
N VAL A 17 8.69 -5.76 3.03
CA VAL A 17 7.50 -6.03 2.22
C VAL A 17 7.96 -6.69 0.94
N ARG A 18 7.53 -7.93 0.73
CA ARG A 18 7.93 -8.71 -0.45
C ARG A 18 6.85 -8.67 -1.51
N LEU A 19 7.27 -8.31 -2.70
CA LEU A 19 6.39 -8.24 -3.86
C LEU A 19 7.06 -8.98 -5.01
N SER A 20 6.26 -9.69 -5.79
CA SER A 20 6.78 -10.38 -6.98
C SER A 20 7.13 -9.35 -8.06
N PRO A 21 7.97 -9.72 -9.04
CA PRO A 21 8.26 -8.82 -10.17
C PRO A 21 7.00 -8.36 -10.89
N HIS A 22 6.00 -9.22 -11.00
CA HIS A 22 4.72 -8.86 -11.64
C HIS A 22 3.97 -7.81 -10.84
N GLN A 23 3.97 -7.94 -9.52
CA GLN A 23 3.31 -6.97 -8.65
C GLN A 23 4.01 -5.62 -8.70
N ILE A 24 5.34 -5.64 -8.70
CA ILE A 24 6.12 -4.40 -8.82
C ILE A 24 5.82 -3.71 -10.16
N ALA A 25 5.83 -4.47 -11.25
CA ALA A 25 5.55 -3.93 -12.58
C ALA A 25 4.14 -3.34 -12.65
N PHE A 26 3.16 -4.02 -12.05
CA PHE A 26 1.78 -3.54 -12.03
C PHE A 26 1.68 -2.17 -11.35
N HIS A 27 2.28 -2.03 -10.18
CA HIS A 27 2.22 -0.76 -9.44
C HIS A 27 2.98 0.36 -10.15
N LYS A 28 4.07 0.03 -10.85
CA LYS A 28 4.80 1.01 -11.64
C LYS A 28 3.97 1.54 -12.80
N LEU A 29 3.12 0.68 -13.39
CA LEU A 29 2.24 1.07 -14.48
C LEU A 29 1.01 1.85 -13.98
N HIS A 30 0.64 1.68 -12.72
CA HIS A 30 -0.55 2.29 -12.14
C HIS A 30 -0.19 3.08 -10.89
N PRO A 31 0.68 4.09 -11.00
CA PRO A 31 1.25 4.73 -9.82
C PRO A 31 0.25 5.51 -8.96
N LYS A 32 -0.86 5.95 -9.55
CA LYS A 32 -1.82 6.78 -8.83
C LYS A 32 -3.13 6.08 -8.50
N ASN A 33 -3.38 4.95 -9.12
CA ASN A 33 -4.63 4.22 -8.89
C ASN A 33 -4.41 2.78 -8.44
N SER A 34 -3.24 2.49 -7.93
CA SER A 34 -2.97 1.22 -7.25
C SER A 34 -2.39 1.50 -5.88
N PHE A 35 -2.72 0.63 -4.93
CA PHE A 35 -2.33 0.80 -3.53
C PHE A 35 -1.86 -0.52 -2.94
N ILE A 36 -0.99 -0.43 -1.96
CA ILE A 36 -0.54 -1.58 -1.18
C ILE A 36 -0.92 -1.32 0.27
N MET A 37 -1.76 -2.16 0.83
CA MET A 37 -2.13 -2.09 2.24
C MET A 37 -1.38 -3.19 2.96
N VAL A 38 -0.56 -2.82 3.93
CA VAL A 38 0.30 -3.75 4.65
C VAL A 38 -0.11 -3.79 6.11
N GLN A 39 -0.38 -4.99 6.60
CA GLN A 39 -0.61 -5.24 8.02
C GLN A 39 0.65 -5.86 8.62
N HIS A 40 1.16 -5.24 9.66
CA HIS A 40 2.28 -5.78 10.43
C HIS A 40 1.74 -6.66 11.54
N ARG A 41 2.06 -7.96 11.52
CA ARG A 41 1.45 -8.92 12.44
C ARG A 41 1.76 -8.62 13.90
N GLY A 42 3.00 -8.25 14.18
CA GLY A 42 3.44 -8.03 15.56
C GLY A 42 2.69 -6.89 16.25
N SER A 43 2.61 -5.74 15.58
CA SER A 43 1.98 -4.55 16.15
C SER A 43 0.53 -4.38 15.73
N ARG A 44 0.07 -5.20 14.79
CA ARG A 44 -1.26 -5.08 14.16
C ARG A 44 -1.49 -3.73 13.48
N SER A 45 -0.43 -2.97 13.24
CA SER A 45 -0.56 -1.71 12.53
C SER A 45 -0.84 -1.96 11.06
N VAL A 46 -1.60 -1.05 10.46
CA VAL A 46 -1.93 -1.10 9.04
C VAL A 46 -1.37 0.16 8.40
N LYS A 47 -0.68 -0.01 7.29
CA LYS A 47 -0.11 1.11 6.54
C LYS A 47 -0.54 1.02 5.09
N LEU A 48 -0.87 2.17 4.51
CA LEU A 48 -1.27 2.25 3.12
C LEU A 48 -0.21 2.98 2.32
N TYR A 49 0.20 2.37 1.21
CA TYR A 49 1.16 2.97 0.29
C TYR A 49 0.54 3.09 -1.09
N GLU A 50 0.94 4.11 -1.82
CA GLU A 50 0.51 4.31 -3.20
C GLU A 50 1.44 3.55 -4.14
N GLY A 51 0.92 3.15 -5.32
CA GLY A 51 1.74 2.46 -6.31
C GLY A 51 3.00 3.24 -6.70
N ALA A 52 2.95 4.57 -6.70
CA ALA A 52 4.10 5.40 -6.99
C ALA A 52 5.26 5.17 -6.01
N GLN A 53 4.98 4.64 -4.82
CA GLN A 53 5.99 4.39 -3.80
C GLN A 53 6.58 2.97 -3.87
N ILE A 54 6.21 2.20 -4.92
CA ILE A 54 6.53 0.77 -4.94
C ILE A 54 8.03 0.47 -4.83
N MET A 55 8.87 1.22 -5.51
CA MET A 55 10.31 0.96 -5.47
C MET A 55 10.91 1.30 -4.11
N GLU A 56 10.43 2.37 -3.51
CA GLU A 56 10.85 2.77 -2.17
C GLU A 56 10.35 1.78 -1.13
N LEU A 57 9.12 1.29 -1.29
CA LEU A 57 8.55 0.30 -0.38
C LEU A 57 9.36 -1.01 -0.40
N VAL A 58 9.78 -1.47 -1.57
CA VAL A 58 10.60 -2.66 -1.70
C VAL A 58 11.96 -2.45 -1.05
N ALA A 59 12.54 -1.26 -1.21
CA ALA A 59 13.86 -0.95 -0.67
C ALA A 59 13.84 -0.72 0.85
N TRP A 60 12.84 0.01 1.34
CA TRP A 60 12.80 0.47 2.73
C TRP A 60 11.83 -0.29 3.62
N GLY A 61 10.87 -1.00 3.03
CA GLY A 61 9.85 -1.72 3.77
C GLY A 61 8.99 -0.77 4.59
N LEU A 62 8.55 -1.22 5.75
CA LEU A 62 7.66 -0.44 6.62
C LEU A 62 8.34 0.76 7.27
N LYS A 63 9.62 0.97 7.03
CA LYS A 63 10.30 2.21 7.45
C LYS A 63 9.94 3.37 6.54
N LEU A 64 9.43 3.08 5.34
CA LEU A 64 8.94 4.12 4.45
C LEU A 64 7.67 4.74 5.05
N GLU A 65 7.56 6.05 4.98
CA GLU A 65 6.38 6.74 5.48
C GLU A 65 5.18 6.44 4.60
N PRO A 66 4.08 5.93 5.18
CA PRO A 66 2.90 5.59 4.41
C PRO A 66 2.03 6.81 4.11
N LEU A 67 1.10 6.65 3.15
CA LEU A 67 0.06 7.65 2.93
C LEU A 67 -0.83 7.79 4.15
N CYS A 68 -1.23 6.65 4.71
CA CYS A 68 -2.13 6.61 5.86
C CYS A 68 -1.68 5.54 6.82
N LEU A 69 -1.91 5.78 8.10
CA LEU A 69 -1.69 4.82 9.17
C LEU A 69 -3.04 4.41 9.72
N GLU A 70 -3.11 3.16 10.18
CA GLU A 70 -4.28 2.58 10.80
C GLU A 70 -5.42 2.34 9.80
N LEU A 71 -6.20 1.31 10.09
CA LEU A 71 -7.22 0.83 9.17
C LEU A 71 -8.28 1.90 8.87
N ASP A 72 -8.77 2.57 9.90
CA ASP A 72 -9.84 3.55 9.72
C ASP A 72 -9.41 4.71 8.83
N ALA A 73 -8.19 5.22 9.02
CA ALA A 73 -7.65 6.29 8.21
C ALA A 73 -7.43 5.84 6.76
N CYS A 74 -6.96 4.60 6.59
CA CYS A 74 -6.74 4.04 5.25
C CYS A 74 -8.07 3.89 4.51
N VAL A 75 -9.08 3.36 5.18
CA VAL A 75 -10.40 3.19 4.59
C VAL A 75 -11.01 4.55 4.22
N TYR A 76 -10.88 5.52 5.11
CA TYR A 76 -11.37 6.86 4.84
C TYR A 76 -10.71 7.47 3.59
N HIS A 77 -9.39 7.34 3.49
CA HIS A 77 -8.64 7.85 2.34
C HIS A 77 -9.11 7.22 1.03
N LEU A 78 -9.26 5.90 1.03
CA LEU A 78 -9.69 5.17 -0.16
C LEU A 78 -11.14 5.52 -0.53
N ASP A 79 -11.98 5.71 0.47
CA ASP A 79 -13.38 6.09 0.25
C ASP A 79 -13.48 7.46 -0.42
N GLN A 80 -12.64 8.41 -0.01
CA GLN A 80 -12.59 9.72 -0.64
C GLN A 80 -12.16 9.64 -2.10
N LEU A 81 -11.22 8.74 -2.42
CA LEU A 81 -10.79 8.55 -3.80
C LEU A 81 -11.87 7.94 -4.67
N GLY A 82 -12.71 7.06 -4.09
CA GLY A 82 -13.77 6.40 -4.81
C GLY A 82 -15.04 7.22 -4.97
N ALA A 83 -15.11 8.32 -4.28
CA ALA A 83 -16.31 9.14 -4.26
C ALA A 83 -16.54 9.91 -5.56
#